data_39dc48a557ab908d6b81fe618ba88fd1
#
_entry.id   39dc48a557ab908d6b81fe618ba88fd1
#
_cell.length_a   1.000
_cell.length_b   1.000
_cell.length_c   1.000
_cell.angle_alpha   90.00
_cell.angle_beta   90.00
_cell.angle_gamma   90.00
#
_symmetry.space_group_name_H-M   'P 1'
#
loop_
_entity.id
_entity.type
_entity.pdbx_description
1 polymer ?
#
loop_
_entity_poly.entity_id
_entity_poly.type
_entity_poly.pdbx_seq_one_letter_code
_entity_poly.pdbx_strand_id
1 'polypeptide(L)'
;MRVVVATGNAGKVREIGAALSGLGWTLEGLGGLPLPEETGATYEENAALKACAASMTTRLPALADDSGLEVEALNGQPGVYSARFGNRNSDLERNLYLLEQLRRAPTRRAKFVSVIVLAYPDGHVESYRGELPGTLLEGPRGENGFGYDPLFVPDGGTRTLAEMTLEEKQAISHRGRALAALREAHRNGPPPREVKGAE
;
A
#
# COMPACT_ATOMS: atom_id res chain seq x y z
N MET A 1 1.53 -18.76 11.23
CA MET A 1 2.45 -17.73 11.79
C MET A 1 1.63 -16.54 12.28
N ARG A 2 1.97 -15.96 13.46
CA ARG A 2 1.38 -14.69 13.91
C ARG A 2 2.15 -13.53 13.27
N VAL A 3 1.43 -12.55 12.70
CA VAL A 3 2.02 -11.40 12.00
C VAL A 3 1.28 -10.13 12.41
N VAL A 4 2.00 -9.12 12.83
CA VAL A 4 1.44 -7.80 13.15
C VAL A 4 1.28 -6.99 11.87
N VAL A 5 0.09 -6.41 11.64
CA VAL A 5 -0.17 -5.51 10.51
C VAL A 5 0.05 -4.08 10.97
N ALA A 6 1.19 -3.52 10.57
CA ALA A 6 1.68 -2.21 11.02
C ALA A 6 1.09 -1.07 10.17
N THR A 7 -0.22 -0.88 10.25
CA THR A 7 -0.94 0.23 9.64
C THR A 7 -2.16 0.63 10.46
N GLY A 8 -2.42 1.95 10.56
CA GLY A 8 -3.65 2.50 11.13
C GLY A 8 -4.78 2.69 10.11
N ASN A 9 -4.52 2.40 8.83
CA ASN A 9 -5.52 2.58 7.77
C ASN A 9 -6.43 1.35 7.65
N ALA A 10 -7.70 1.50 8.02
CA ALA A 10 -8.68 0.41 7.98
C ALA A 10 -8.92 -0.18 6.58
N GLY A 11 -8.78 0.63 5.52
CA GLY A 11 -8.85 0.16 4.13
C GLY A 11 -7.71 -0.80 3.81
N LYS A 12 -6.48 -0.42 4.17
CA LYS A 12 -5.29 -1.29 4.00
C LYS A 12 -5.42 -2.58 4.80
N VAL A 13 -5.89 -2.52 6.05
CA VAL A 13 -6.10 -3.72 6.89
C VAL A 13 -7.07 -4.69 6.22
N ARG A 14 -8.18 -4.20 5.66
CA ARG A 14 -9.15 -5.05 4.94
C ARG A 14 -8.54 -5.71 3.70
N GLU A 15 -7.83 -4.95 2.88
CA GLU A 15 -7.19 -5.47 1.66
C GLU A 15 -6.10 -6.50 1.98
N ILE A 16 -5.26 -6.25 2.98
CA ILE A 16 -4.22 -7.17 3.45
C ILE A 16 -4.85 -8.45 4.00
N GLY A 17 -5.88 -8.32 4.84
CA GLY A 17 -6.58 -9.46 5.43
C GLY A 17 -7.20 -10.37 4.38
N ALA A 18 -7.87 -9.80 3.39
CA ALA A 18 -8.46 -10.56 2.28
C ALA A 18 -7.39 -11.24 1.41
N ALA A 19 -6.30 -10.53 1.08
CA ALA A 19 -5.22 -11.06 0.23
C ALA A 19 -4.45 -12.22 0.87
N LEU A 20 -4.21 -12.15 2.17
CA LEU A 20 -3.41 -13.14 2.89
C LEU A 20 -4.25 -14.26 3.52
N SER A 21 -5.57 -14.24 3.30
CA SER A 21 -6.45 -15.35 3.71
C SER A 21 -5.98 -16.67 3.07
N GLY A 22 -5.95 -17.74 3.85
CA GLY A 22 -5.49 -19.06 3.39
C GLY A 22 -3.98 -19.32 3.44
N LEU A 23 -3.13 -18.36 3.85
CA LEU A 23 -1.72 -18.62 4.17
C LEU A 23 -1.50 -19.31 5.53
N GLY A 24 -2.55 -19.53 6.32
CA GLY A 24 -2.42 -20.03 7.69
C GLY A 24 -1.78 -19.01 8.65
N TRP A 25 -1.80 -17.73 8.28
CA TRP A 25 -1.32 -16.65 9.14
C TRP A 25 -2.45 -16.09 10.02
N THR A 26 -2.10 -15.77 11.27
CA THR A 26 -2.98 -15.01 12.17
C THR A 26 -2.51 -13.55 12.12
N LEU A 27 -3.32 -12.68 11.52
CA LEU A 27 -3.02 -11.26 11.43
C LEU A 27 -3.49 -10.53 12.68
N GLU A 28 -2.61 -9.75 13.28
CA GLU A 28 -2.88 -8.97 14.48
C GLU A 28 -2.74 -7.49 14.17
N GLY A 29 -3.65 -6.67 14.67
CA GLY A 29 -3.54 -5.21 14.56
C GLY A 29 -2.46 -4.66 15.49
N LEU A 30 -2.17 -3.36 15.37
CA LEU A 30 -1.16 -2.65 16.16
C LEU A 30 -1.40 -2.67 17.69
N GLY A 31 -2.63 -2.94 18.16
CA GLY A 31 -2.92 -2.97 19.60
C GLY A 31 -2.63 -1.66 20.34
N GLY A 32 -2.65 -0.51 19.66
CA GLY A 32 -2.31 0.79 20.22
C GLY A 32 -0.84 1.18 20.14
N LEU A 33 0.02 0.37 19.52
CA LEU A 33 1.42 0.72 19.29
C LEU A 33 1.53 1.94 18.35
N PRO A 34 2.30 2.97 18.72
CA PRO A 34 2.56 4.10 17.84
C PRO A 34 3.42 3.65 16.65
N LEU A 35 3.08 4.13 15.47
CA LEU A 35 3.95 3.99 14.30
C LEU A 35 4.95 5.15 14.25
N PRO A 36 6.17 4.90 13.75
CA PRO A 36 7.13 5.97 13.49
C PRO A 36 6.62 6.91 12.40
N GLU A 37 7.12 8.14 12.41
CA GLU A 37 6.91 9.07 11.30
C GLU A 37 7.51 8.53 10.00
N GLU A 38 6.81 8.74 8.90
CA GLU A 38 7.26 8.39 7.56
C GLU A 38 8.23 9.45 7.04
N THR A 39 9.50 9.31 7.40
CA THR A 39 10.60 10.22 7.04
C THR A 39 11.40 9.76 5.82
N GLY A 40 11.12 8.59 5.30
CA GLY A 40 11.77 8.03 4.13
C GLY A 40 11.43 8.78 2.84
N ALA A 41 12.36 8.79 1.91
CA ALA A 41 12.20 9.36 0.59
C ALA A 41 11.49 8.40 -0.40
N THR A 42 11.43 7.11 -0.07
CA THR A 42 10.85 6.04 -0.88
C THR A 42 9.77 5.27 -0.13
N TYR A 43 8.92 4.58 -0.88
CA TYR A 43 7.92 3.67 -0.29
C TYR A 43 8.58 2.53 0.49
N GLU A 44 9.70 2.01 -0.04
CA GLU A 44 10.49 0.95 0.59
C GLU A 44 10.98 1.38 1.97
N GLU A 45 11.56 2.57 2.08
CA GLU A 45 12.05 3.12 3.34
C GLU A 45 10.93 3.30 4.36
N ASN A 46 9.79 3.91 3.95
CA ASN A 46 8.68 4.14 4.85
C ASN A 46 8.00 2.84 5.30
N ALA A 47 7.82 1.88 4.40
CA ALA A 47 7.29 0.57 4.76
C ALA A 47 8.23 -0.18 5.72
N ALA A 48 9.55 -0.14 5.46
CA ALA A 48 10.56 -0.75 6.32
C ALA A 48 10.59 -0.12 7.72
N LEU A 49 10.56 1.21 7.82
CA LEU A 49 10.49 1.93 9.10
C LEU A 49 9.33 1.41 9.96
N LYS A 50 8.14 1.31 9.39
CA LYS A 50 6.94 0.83 10.10
C LYS A 50 7.03 -0.65 10.49
N ALA A 51 7.44 -1.51 9.55
CA ALA A 51 7.51 -2.95 9.77
C ALA A 51 8.58 -3.30 10.82
N CYS A 52 9.79 -2.72 10.70
CA CYS A 52 10.88 -2.96 11.64
C CYS A 52 10.52 -2.49 13.06
N ALA A 53 9.96 -1.28 13.20
CA ALA A 53 9.55 -0.76 14.50
C ALA A 53 8.51 -1.66 15.19
N ALA A 54 7.50 -2.10 14.45
CA ALA A 54 6.48 -3.00 14.98
C ALA A 54 7.07 -4.38 15.34
N SER A 55 7.92 -4.96 14.49
CA SER A 55 8.55 -6.25 14.74
C SER A 55 9.47 -6.23 15.96
N MET A 56 10.29 -5.20 16.11
CA MET A 56 11.18 -5.03 17.27
C MET A 56 10.40 -4.90 18.57
N THR A 57 9.29 -4.15 18.55
CA THR A 57 8.48 -3.90 19.75
C THR A 57 7.68 -5.13 20.17
N THR A 58 7.05 -5.81 19.20
CA THR A 58 6.18 -6.95 19.49
C THR A 58 6.88 -8.29 19.59
N ARG A 59 8.13 -8.37 19.12
CA ARG A 59 8.89 -9.62 18.97
C ARG A 59 8.20 -10.65 18.06
N LEU A 60 7.36 -10.15 17.14
CA LEU A 60 6.66 -10.93 16.11
C LEU A 60 7.07 -10.43 14.73
N PRO A 61 6.95 -11.26 13.68
CA PRO A 61 6.97 -10.74 12.33
C PRO A 61 5.93 -9.63 12.15
N ALA A 62 6.30 -8.56 11.45
CA ALA A 62 5.40 -7.45 11.20
C ALA A 62 5.39 -7.07 9.73
N LEU A 63 4.20 -6.80 9.21
CA LEU A 63 3.95 -6.41 7.84
C LEU A 63 3.48 -4.96 7.80
N ALA A 64 4.14 -4.15 6.97
CA ALA A 64 3.72 -2.78 6.70
C ALA A 64 3.54 -2.54 5.20
N ASP A 65 2.67 -1.60 4.88
CA ASP A 65 2.45 -1.08 3.53
C ASP A 65 2.76 0.41 3.49
N ASP A 66 3.57 0.81 2.52
CA ASP A 66 3.56 2.19 2.06
C ASP A 66 3.16 2.26 0.59
N SER A 67 2.31 3.22 0.26
CA SER A 67 1.67 3.28 -1.05
C SER A 67 1.22 4.68 -1.40
N GLY A 68 1.18 4.96 -2.68
CA GLY A 68 0.77 6.26 -3.16
C GLY A 68 0.40 6.27 -4.63
N LEU A 69 -0.06 7.44 -5.05
CA LEU A 69 -0.37 7.78 -6.43
C LEU A 69 0.77 8.63 -6.98
N GLU A 70 1.31 8.23 -8.11
CA GLU A 70 2.27 9.02 -8.88
C GLU A 70 1.59 9.55 -10.14
N VAL A 71 1.60 10.87 -10.33
CA VAL A 71 0.96 11.54 -11.47
C VAL A 71 2.01 12.14 -12.38
N GLU A 72 1.98 11.76 -13.66
CA GLU A 72 2.99 12.16 -14.65
C GLU A 72 3.09 13.70 -14.78
N ALA A 73 1.95 14.38 -14.93
CA ALA A 73 1.90 15.84 -15.05
C ALA A 73 2.37 16.61 -13.82
N LEU A 74 2.49 15.91 -12.67
CA LEU A 74 2.98 16.47 -11.40
C LEU A 74 4.38 15.93 -11.03
N ASN A 75 5.15 15.44 -12.01
CA ASN A 75 6.49 14.88 -11.82
C ASN A 75 6.54 13.80 -10.73
N GLY A 76 5.54 12.92 -10.70
CA GLY A 76 5.43 11.82 -9.73
C GLY A 76 4.76 12.20 -8.40
N GLN A 77 4.42 13.47 -8.19
CA GLN A 77 3.64 13.83 -7.01
C GLN A 77 2.20 13.31 -7.13
N PRO A 78 1.51 13.03 -5.99
CA PRO A 78 1.95 13.15 -4.60
C PRO A 78 2.97 12.12 -4.12
N GLY A 79 3.12 10.95 -4.75
CA GLY A 79 4.11 9.93 -4.37
C GLY A 79 3.93 9.48 -2.91
N VAL A 80 5.01 9.43 -2.14
CA VAL A 80 5.00 9.06 -0.71
C VAL A 80 4.16 10.02 0.17
N TYR A 81 3.80 11.18 -0.35
CA TYR A 81 2.96 12.16 0.34
C TYR A 81 1.45 11.99 0.06
N SER A 82 1.03 10.91 -0.59
CA SER A 82 -0.35 10.69 -1.03
C SER A 82 -1.39 10.83 0.08
N ALA A 83 -1.11 10.32 1.28
CA ALA A 83 -2.02 10.37 2.41
C ALA A 83 -2.18 11.77 3.03
N ARG A 84 -1.24 12.69 2.76
CA ARG A 84 -1.21 14.07 3.30
C ARG A 84 -1.12 15.15 2.22
N PHE A 85 -1.42 14.81 0.97
CA PHE A 85 -1.33 15.70 -0.17
C PHE A 85 -2.18 16.96 0.01
N GLY A 86 -1.55 18.14 -0.15
CA GLY A 86 -2.19 19.42 0.02
C GLY A 86 -2.62 19.74 1.46
N ASN A 87 -2.11 19.01 2.47
CA ASN A 87 -2.53 19.14 3.89
C ASN A 87 -4.05 19.05 4.06
N ARG A 88 -4.68 18.10 3.37
CA ARG A 88 -6.13 17.86 3.41
C ARG A 88 -6.49 16.74 4.37
N ASN A 89 -7.62 16.91 5.08
CA ASN A 89 -8.01 16.03 6.18
C ASN A 89 -8.85 14.82 5.73
N SER A 90 -9.44 14.88 4.54
CA SER A 90 -10.28 13.81 4.00
C SER A 90 -9.87 13.37 2.59
N ASP A 91 -10.28 12.16 2.19
CA ASP A 91 -10.07 11.66 0.85
C ASP A 91 -10.75 12.55 -0.19
N LEU A 92 -11.96 13.03 0.10
CA LEU A 92 -12.68 13.93 -0.78
C LEU A 92 -11.91 15.24 -1.02
N GLU A 93 -11.41 15.86 0.04
CA GLU A 93 -10.63 17.10 -0.08
C GLU A 93 -9.33 16.89 -0.84
N ARG A 94 -8.63 15.76 -0.63
CA ARG A 94 -7.43 15.39 -1.39
C ARG A 94 -7.74 15.18 -2.87
N ASN A 95 -8.85 14.50 -3.18
CA ASN A 95 -9.29 14.29 -4.55
C ASN A 95 -9.62 15.61 -5.26
N LEU A 96 -10.35 16.50 -4.62
CA LEU A 96 -10.68 17.82 -5.17
C LEU A 96 -9.41 18.66 -5.38
N TYR A 97 -8.48 18.64 -4.43
CA TYR A 97 -7.21 19.33 -4.55
C TYR A 97 -6.37 18.78 -5.73
N LEU A 98 -6.30 17.46 -5.89
CA LEU A 98 -5.62 16.84 -7.03
C LEU A 98 -6.26 17.26 -8.36
N LEU A 99 -7.58 17.28 -8.46
CA LEU A 99 -8.30 17.72 -9.66
C LEU A 99 -8.01 19.18 -10.00
N GLU A 100 -7.89 20.04 -9.00
CA GLU A 100 -7.51 21.43 -9.20
C GLU A 100 -6.10 21.56 -9.79
N GLN A 101 -5.12 20.82 -9.25
CA GLN A 101 -3.75 20.79 -9.77
C GLN A 101 -3.70 20.29 -11.22
N LEU A 102 -4.63 19.43 -11.62
CA LEU A 102 -4.70 18.83 -12.96
C LEU A 102 -5.60 19.61 -13.95
N ARG A 103 -6.15 20.75 -13.57
CA ARG A 103 -7.11 21.50 -14.41
C ARG A 103 -6.57 21.84 -15.80
N ARG A 104 -5.26 22.11 -15.94
CA ARG A 104 -4.58 22.45 -17.19
C ARG A 104 -3.46 21.49 -17.54
N ALA A 105 -3.46 20.32 -16.93
CA ALA A 105 -2.42 19.32 -17.16
C ALA A 105 -2.52 18.76 -18.60
N PRO A 106 -1.39 18.57 -19.28
CA PRO A 106 -1.37 18.02 -20.64
C PRO A 106 -1.71 16.52 -20.67
N THR A 107 -1.57 15.85 -19.57
CA THR A 107 -1.87 14.42 -19.40
C THR A 107 -2.49 14.17 -18.04
N ARG A 108 -3.31 13.14 -17.96
CA ARG A 108 -3.89 12.62 -16.69
C ARG A 108 -3.35 11.23 -16.35
N ARG A 109 -2.25 10.85 -17.02
CA ARG A 109 -1.59 9.57 -16.76
C ARG A 109 -1.07 9.52 -15.33
N ALA A 110 -1.30 8.40 -14.70
CA ALA A 110 -0.89 8.16 -13.32
C ALA A 110 -0.64 6.67 -13.10
N LYS A 111 0.01 6.34 -12.00
CA LYS A 111 0.09 4.97 -11.51
C LYS A 111 -0.04 4.94 -9.98
N PHE A 112 -0.67 3.92 -9.49
CA PHE A 112 -0.56 3.55 -8.09
C PHE A 112 0.67 2.67 -7.86
N VAL A 113 1.31 2.88 -6.73
CA VAL A 113 2.44 2.08 -6.24
C VAL A 113 2.12 1.59 -4.82
N SER A 114 2.46 0.35 -4.52
CA SER A 114 2.45 -0.19 -3.15
C SER A 114 3.72 -1.00 -2.93
N VAL A 115 4.34 -0.79 -1.78
CA VAL A 115 5.44 -1.62 -1.28
C VAL A 115 5.01 -2.24 0.04
N ILE A 116 5.01 -3.55 0.07
CA ILE A 116 4.77 -4.35 1.27
C ILE A 116 6.13 -4.79 1.81
N VAL A 117 6.39 -4.51 3.07
CA VAL A 117 7.57 -4.99 3.77
C VAL A 117 7.15 -5.93 4.89
N LEU A 118 7.76 -7.10 4.94
CA LEU A 118 7.67 -8.06 6.03
C LEU A 118 9.00 -8.06 6.78
N ALA A 119 9.00 -7.60 8.02
CA ALA A 119 10.17 -7.57 8.90
C ALA A 119 10.05 -8.63 9.99
N TYR A 120 11.18 -9.25 10.33
CA TYR A 120 11.27 -10.29 11.35
C TYR A 120 12.07 -9.78 12.56
N PRO A 121 11.87 -10.37 13.77
CA PRO A 121 12.56 -9.98 14.98
C PRO A 121 14.09 -10.15 14.96
N ASP A 122 14.60 -10.98 14.06
CA ASP A 122 16.03 -11.20 13.82
C ASP A 122 16.68 -10.14 12.90
N GLY A 123 15.89 -9.15 12.45
CA GLY A 123 16.33 -8.09 11.57
C GLY A 123 16.24 -8.42 10.06
N HIS A 124 15.84 -9.64 9.71
CA HIS A 124 15.57 -9.96 8.30
C HIS A 124 14.38 -9.15 7.77
N VAL A 125 14.47 -8.71 6.52
CA VAL A 125 13.43 -7.90 5.86
C VAL A 125 13.20 -8.41 4.44
N GLU A 126 11.95 -8.56 4.08
CA GLU A 126 11.52 -8.90 2.72
C GLU A 126 10.66 -7.75 2.17
N SER A 127 10.80 -7.44 0.89
CA SER A 127 10.05 -6.35 0.25
C SER A 127 9.38 -6.83 -1.03
N TYR A 128 8.13 -6.43 -1.24
CA TYR A 128 7.31 -6.80 -2.37
C TYR A 128 6.65 -5.56 -2.95
N ARG A 129 6.91 -5.26 -4.23
CA ARG A 129 6.40 -4.09 -4.92
C ARG A 129 5.34 -4.47 -5.94
N GLY A 130 4.29 -3.65 -6.02
CA GLY A 130 3.27 -3.74 -7.05
C GLY A 130 2.92 -2.36 -7.59
N GLU A 131 2.64 -2.28 -8.88
CA GLU A 131 2.26 -1.05 -9.56
C GLU A 131 1.02 -1.29 -10.42
N LEU A 132 0.19 -0.26 -10.56
CA LEU A 132 -0.99 -0.26 -11.41
C LEU A 132 -1.01 1.03 -12.23
N PRO A 133 -0.68 1.00 -13.52
CA PRO A 133 -0.82 2.17 -14.40
C PRO A 133 -2.28 2.42 -14.75
N GLY A 134 -2.59 3.69 -15.03
CA GLY A 134 -3.94 4.10 -15.37
C GLY A 134 -4.05 5.59 -15.67
N THR A 135 -5.28 6.09 -15.63
CA THR A 135 -5.62 7.48 -15.95
C THR A 135 -6.59 8.04 -14.91
N LEU A 136 -6.41 9.30 -14.57
CA LEU A 136 -7.29 10.02 -13.65
C LEU A 136 -8.46 10.66 -14.41
N LEU A 137 -9.66 10.53 -13.86
CA LEU A 137 -10.86 11.18 -14.35
C LEU A 137 -10.89 12.66 -13.97
N GLU A 138 -11.82 13.41 -14.57
CA GLU A 138 -12.10 14.82 -14.23
C GLU A 138 -13.04 14.97 -13.03
N GLY A 139 -13.65 13.89 -12.58
CA GLY A 139 -14.52 13.84 -11.41
C GLY A 139 -14.62 12.42 -10.84
N PRO A 140 -14.98 12.29 -9.56
CA PRO A 140 -15.06 10.99 -8.90
C PRO A 140 -16.24 10.14 -9.39
N ARG A 141 -16.02 8.82 -9.47
CA ARG A 141 -17.06 7.80 -9.73
C ARG A 141 -16.86 6.61 -8.79
N GLY A 142 -17.97 6.05 -8.30
CA GLY A 142 -17.97 4.92 -7.39
C GLY A 142 -17.83 5.34 -5.92
N GLU A 143 -18.14 4.41 -5.02
CA GLU A 143 -18.21 4.66 -3.58
C GLU A 143 -17.37 3.67 -2.76
N ASN A 144 -16.80 2.65 -3.43
CA ASN A 144 -15.95 1.67 -2.76
C ASN A 144 -14.50 2.16 -2.61
N GLY A 145 -13.71 1.41 -1.85
CA GLY A 145 -12.29 1.68 -1.67
C GLY A 145 -11.99 2.86 -0.76
N PHE A 146 -10.91 3.59 -1.04
CA PHE A 146 -10.44 4.75 -0.27
C PHE A 146 -9.41 5.57 -1.08
N GLY A 147 -9.01 6.71 -0.56
CA GLY A 147 -8.01 7.57 -1.17
C GLY A 147 -8.45 8.08 -2.55
N TYR A 148 -7.63 7.83 -3.56
CA TYR A 148 -7.86 8.29 -4.94
C TYR A 148 -8.59 7.27 -5.82
N ASP A 149 -9.08 6.16 -5.27
CA ASP A 149 -9.81 5.12 -6.00
C ASP A 149 -10.96 5.66 -6.87
N PRO A 150 -11.75 6.67 -6.41
CA PRO A 150 -12.85 7.22 -7.22
C PRO A 150 -12.42 7.97 -8.47
N LEU A 151 -11.17 8.39 -8.55
CA LEU A 151 -10.62 9.11 -9.71
C LEU A 151 -9.85 8.21 -10.68
N PHE A 152 -9.43 7.03 -10.25
CA PHE A 152 -8.45 6.23 -10.98
C PHE A 152 -9.09 5.10 -11.79
N VAL A 153 -8.91 5.14 -13.10
CA VAL A 153 -9.29 4.07 -14.04
C VAL A 153 -8.02 3.32 -14.46
N PRO A 154 -7.92 2.03 -14.14
CA PRO A 154 -6.79 1.20 -14.59
C PRO A 154 -6.70 1.10 -16.11
N ASP A 155 -5.49 0.95 -16.64
CA ASP A 155 -5.28 0.71 -18.07
C ASP A 155 -6.03 -0.53 -18.55
N GLY A 156 -6.68 -0.39 -19.71
CA GLY A 156 -7.53 -1.43 -20.29
C GLY A 156 -8.92 -1.54 -19.66
N GLY A 157 -9.20 -0.74 -18.61
CA GLY A 157 -10.52 -0.69 -17.96
C GLY A 157 -11.33 0.53 -18.32
N THR A 158 -12.60 0.54 -17.91
CA THR A 158 -13.53 1.67 -18.04
C THR A 158 -14.13 2.09 -16.70
N ARG A 159 -14.00 1.25 -15.67
CA ARG A 159 -14.45 1.50 -14.30
C ARG A 159 -13.30 2.02 -13.44
N THR A 160 -13.63 2.92 -12.51
CA THR A 160 -12.68 3.32 -11.46
C THR A 160 -12.48 2.18 -10.45
N LEU A 161 -11.42 2.26 -9.66
CA LEU A 161 -11.22 1.31 -8.55
C LEU A 161 -12.35 1.38 -7.51
N ALA A 162 -13.02 2.53 -7.38
CA ALA A 162 -14.15 2.69 -6.49
C ALA A 162 -15.48 2.15 -7.06
N GLU A 163 -15.53 1.80 -8.34
CA GLU A 163 -16.66 1.10 -8.97
C GLU A 163 -16.50 -0.44 -8.94
N MET A 164 -15.41 -0.93 -8.32
CA MET A 164 -15.10 -2.37 -8.23
C MET A 164 -15.42 -2.91 -6.83
N THR A 165 -15.72 -4.21 -6.77
CA THR A 165 -15.73 -4.92 -5.49
C THR A 165 -14.31 -5.04 -4.91
N LEU A 166 -14.19 -5.40 -3.64
CA LEU A 166 -12.88 -5.65 -3.02
C LEU A 166 -12.10 -6.74 -3.77
N GLU A 167 -12.77 -7.81 -4.18
CA GLU A 167 -12.18 -8.93 -4.90
C GLU A 167 -11.70 -8.52 -6.30
N GLU A 168 -12.53 -7.80 -7.07
CA GLU A 168 -12.16 -7.28 -8.38
C GLU A 168 -10.94 -6.35 -8.29
N LYS A 169 -10.97 -5.39 -7.34
CA LYS A 169 -9.87 -4.48 -7.10
C LYS A 169 -8.59 -5.24 -6.70
N GLN A 170 -8.69 -6.20 -5.80
CA GLN A 170 -7.56 -6.99 -5.31
C GLN A 170 -6.87 -7.75 -6.43
N ALA A 171 -7.62 -8.29 -7.40
CA ALA A 171 -7.07 -9.06 -8.51
C ALA A 171 -6.13 -8.24 -9.42
N ILE A 172 -6.29 -6.92 -9.48
CA ILE A 172 -5.56 -6.06 -10.43
C ILE A 172 -4.71 -4.97 -9.76
N SER A 173 -5.04 -4.57 -8.52
CA SER A 173 -4.46 -3.39 -7.90
C SER A 173 -2.97 -3.52 -7.59
N HIS A 174 -2.31 -2.39 -7.43
CA HIS A 174 -0.93 -2.28 -6.97
C HIS A 174 -0.68 -3.08 -5.70
N ARG A 175 -1.53 -2.90 -4.66
CA ARG A 175 -1.43 -3.66 -3.40
C ARG A 175 -1.74 -5.13 -3.60
N GLY A 176 -2.75 -5.45 -4.40
CA GLY A 176 -3.07 -6.85 -4.73
C GLY A 176 -1.88 -7.57 -5.37
N ARG A 177 -1.16 -6.92 -6.29
CA ARG A 177 0.05 -7.47 -6.93
C ARG A 177 1.20 -7.67 -5.95
N ALA A 178 1.47 -6.68 -5.08
CA ALA A 178 2.50 -6.80 -4.05
C ALA A 178 2.19 -7.94 -3.06
N LEU A 179 0.93 -8.04 -2.62
CA LEU A 179 0.50 -9.11 -1.71
C LEU A 179 0.46 -10.48 -2.38
N ALA A 180 0.16 -10.56 -3.69
CA ALA A 180 0.24 -11.81 -4.44
C ALA A 180 1.69 -12.32 -4.53
N ALA A 181 2.66 -11.44 -4.73
CA ALA A 181 4.08 -11.79 -4.73
C ALA A 181 4.54 -12.30 -3.36
N LEU A 182 4.15 -11.62 -2.28
CA LEU A 182 4.40 -12.07 -0.91
C LEU A 182 3.77 -13.45 -0.66
N ARG A 183 2.50 -13.63 -1.05
CA ARG A 183 1.77 -14.89 -0.87
C ARG A 183 2.45 -16.05 -1.61
N GLU A 184 2.91 -15.82 -2.83
CA GLU A 184 3.64 -16.84 -3.60
C GLU A 184 4.96 -17.22 -2.93
N ALA A 185 5.73 -16.25 -2.44
CA ALA A 185 6.98 -16.50 -1.71
C ALA A 185 6.78 -17.32 -0.43
N HIS A 186 5.61 -17.20 0.21
CA HIS A 186 5.30 -17.86 1.48
C HIS A 186 4.33 -19.05 1.37
N ARG A 187 3.97 -19.45 0.17
CA ARG A 187 3.00 -20.55 -0.07
C ARG A 187 3.40 -21.87 0.56
N ASN A 188 4.70 -22.16 0.58
CA ASN A 188 5.27 -23.40 1.11
C ASN A 188 5.94 -23.21 2.49
N GLY A 189 5.55 -22.18 3.24
CA GLY A 189 6.19 -21.77 4.49
C GLY A 189 7.16 -20.60 4.28
N PRO A 190 7.75 -20.06 5.35
CA PRO A 190 8.73 -19.00 5.24
C PRO A 190 9.93 -19.47 4.40
N PRO A 191 10.51 -18.61 3.55
CA PRO A 191 11.69 -18.96 2.78
C PRO A 191 12.84 -19.39 3.71
N PRO A 192 13.74 -20.27 3.27
CA PRO A 192 14.91 -20.66 4.05
C PRO A 192 15.72 -19.41 4.38
N ARG A 193 15.94 -19.16 5.66
CA ARG A 193 16.73 -18.04 6.14
C ARG A 193 18.20 -18.43 6.16
N GLU A 194 19.04 -17.69 5.45
CA GLU A 194 20.48 -17.78 5.66
C GLU A 194 20.77 -17.26 7.07
N VAL A 195 21.17 -18.15 7.98
CA VAL A 195 21.73 -17.76 9.26
C VAL A 195 23.08 -17.11 8.95
N LYS A 196 23.15 -15.79 8.93
CA LYS A 196 24.46 -15.11 8.95
C LYS A 196 25.14 -15.59 10.23
N GLY A 197 26.19 -16.42 10.06
CA GLY A 197 26.97 -16.92 11.16
C GLY A 197 27.42 -15.76 12.05
N ALA A 198 27.20 -15.92 13.36
CA ALA A 198 27.82 -15.05 14.34
C ALA A 198 29.33 -15.26 14.24
N GLU A 199 30.07 -14.27 13.71
CA GLU A 199 31.49 -14.10 13.97
C GLU A 199 31.68 -13.30 15.27
#